data_4a8704547950f0a5ad11e682c6decdd9
#
_entry.id   4a8704547950f0a5ad11e682c6decdd9
#
_cell.length_a   1.000
_cell.length_b   1.000
_cell.length_c   1.000
_cell.angle_alpha   90.00
_cell.angle_beta   90.00
_cell.angle_gamma   90.00
#
_symmetry.space_group_name_H-M   'P 1'
#
loop_
_entity.id
_entity.type
_entity.pdbx_description
1 polymer ?
#
loop_
_entity_poly.entity_id
_entity_poly.type
_entity_poly.pdbx_seq_one_letter_code
_entity_poly.pdbx_strand_id
1 'polypeptide(L)'
;LNILNEAATPPFTIENNTDGGDDIRMKYRYLDLRREAVRKNLELRHQMTMEVRRYLDSMNFIEVETPMLIASTPEGARDFVVPSRMNPGQFYALPQSPQLFKQLLMVSGFDRYFQIVKCFRDEDLRADRQPEFTQIDCEMSFVELTEAFPRMTWHDAMKYYGSDKPDTRFGMEFVELMDIMKGHGFGVFDSAEYIGGICAKGAAVYTRKQLDALTDFVRRPQIGAKGMVYARV
;
A
#
# COMPACT_ATOMS: atom_id res chain seq x y z
N LEU A 1 6.41 12.26 -46.50
CA LEU A 1 7.09 11.47 -45.47
C LEU A 1 8.44 11.08 -46.03
N ASN A 2 9.53 11.48 -45.39
CA ASN A 2 10.87 11.00 -45.71
C ASN A 2 11.24 9.88 -44.75
N ILE A 3 11.54 8.72 -45.24
CA ILE A 3 12.05 7.62 -44.45
C ILE A 3 13.54 7.88 -44.23
N LEU A 4 13.93 8.09 -42.98
CA LEU A 4 15.32 8.38 -42.61
C LEU A 4 16.14 7.07 -42.46
N ASN A 5 15.48 6.03 -41.98
CA ASN A 5 16.06 4.67 -41.83
C ASN A 5 14.95 3.65 -41.74
N GLU A 6 15.24 2.42 -42.17
CA GLU A 6 14.36 1.28 -41.97
C GLU A 6 14.54 0.66 -40.61
N ALA A 7 13.43 0.23 -39.98
CA ALA A 7 13.44 -0.47 -38.70
C ALA A 7 13.10 -1.96 -38.88
N ALA A 8 13.69 -2.80 -38.04
CA ALA A 8 13.29 -4.19 -37.96
C ALA A 8 11.84 -4.30 -37.44
N THR A 9 11.14 -5.35 -37.83
CA THR A 9 9.80 -5.62 -37.30
C THR A 9 9.84 -5.77 -35.79
N PRO A 10 8.99 -5.04 -35.03
CA PRO A 10 8.91 -5.19 -33.58
C PRO A 10 8.56 -6.62 -33.16
N PRO A 11 9.08 -7.13 -32.05
CA PRO A 11 8.82 -8.50 -31.60
C PRO A 11 7.39 -8.73 -31.09
N PHE A 12 6.60 -7.68 -30.95
CA PHE A 12 5.17 -7.70 -30.61
C PHE A 12 4.51 -6.39 -31.09
N THR A 13 3.19 -6.38 -31.18
CA THR A 13 2.43 -5.18 -31.57
C THR A 13 2.47 -4.10 -30.46
N ILE A 14 2.75 -2.84 -30.85
CA ILE A 14 2.77 -1.71 -29.94
C ILE A 14 1.36 -1.09 -29.86
N GLU A 15 0.42 -1.90 -29.35
CA GLU A 15 -0.98 -1.53 -29.19
C GLU A 15 -1.46 -1.89 -27.78
N ASN A 16 -2.61 -1.37 -27.36
CA ASN A 16 -3.15 -1.67 -26.03
C ASN A 16 -3.44 -3.17 -25.89
N ASN A 17 -3.99 -3.80 -26.92
CA ASN A 17 -4.17 -5.24 -27.00
C ASN A 17 -2.98 -5.87 -27.76
N THR A 18 -1.85 -5.99 -27.08
CA THR A 18 -0.65 -6.59 -27.67
C THR A 18 -0.74 -8.11 -27.71
N ASP A 19 -0.10 -8.72 -28.72
CA ASP A 19 0.14 -10.16 -28.83
C ASP A 19 1.38 -10.63 -28.04
N GLY A 20 2.14 -9.70 -27.46
CA GLY A 20 3.33 -9.98 -26.65
C GLY A 20 3.01 -10.48 -25.25
N GLY A 21 3.52 -11.65 -24.88
CA GLY A 21 3.54 -12.16 -23.51
C GLY A 21 4.46 -11.34 -22.60
N ASP A 22 4.35 -11.55 -21.29
CA ASP A 22 5.11 -10.76 -20.30
C ASP A 22 6.62 -10.86 -20.50
N ASP A 23 7.16 -12.04 -20.78
CA ASP A 23 8.60 -12.25 -20.94
C ASP A 23 9.19 -11.41 -22.10
N ILE A 24 8.52 -11.39 -23.25
CA ILE A 24 8.99 -10.63 -24.41
C ILE A 24 8.83 -9.13 -24.17
N ARG A 25 7.76 -8.70 -23.50
CA ARG A 25 7.54 -7.31 -23.13
C ARG A 25 8.56 -6.82 -22.11
N MET A 26 8.96 -7.65 -21.15
CA MET A 26 10.02 -7.32 -20.20
C MET A 26 11.38 -7.25 -20.88
N LYS A 27 11.68 -8.17 -21.81
CA LYS A 27 12.92 -8.15 -22.58
C LYS A 27 13.06 -6.89 -23.45
N TYR A 28 11.95 -6.45 -24.05
CA TYR A 28 11.91 -5.26 -24.90
C TYR A 28 11.10 -4.14 -24.25
N ARG A 29 11.38 -3.86 -22.97
CA ARG A 29 10.61 -2.93 -22.14
C ARG A 29 10.46 -1.54 -22.74
N TYR A 30 11.46 -1.05 -23.48
CA TYR A 30 11.43 0.23 -24.17
C TYR A 30 10.36 0.30 -25.28
N LEU A 31 9.99 -0.83 -25.88
CA LEU A 31 8.87 -0.90 -26.82
C LEU A 31 7.53 -0.98 -26.07
N ASP A 32 7.46 -1.75 -24.99
CA ASP A 32 6.27 -1.86 -24.17
C ASP A 32 5.87 -0.52 -23.52
N LEU A 33 6.84 0.31 -23.16
CA LEU A 33 6.61 1.67 -22.65
C LEU A 33 5.98 2.63 -23.68
N ARG A 34 5.97 2.29 -24.96
CA ARG A 34 5.26 3.06 -26.00
C ARG A 34 3.75 2.81 -26.00
N ARG A 35 3.31 1.73 -25.36
CA ARG A 35 1.88 1.40 -25.24
C ARG A 35 1.21 2.37 -24.29
N GLU A 36 0.02 2.83 -24.67
CA GLU A 36 -0.73 3.83 -23.90
C GLU A 36 -1.03 3.36 -22.46
N ALA A 37 -1.40 2.09 -22.26
CA ALA A 37 -1.72 1.53 -20.95
C ALA A 37 -0.52 1.62 -19.99
N VAL A 38 0.69 1.33 -20.45
CA VAL A 38 1.91 1.39 -19.63
C VAL A 38 2.35 2.84 -19.41
N ARG A 39 2.25 3.66 -20.45
CA ARG A 39 2.57 5.09 -20.37
C ARG A 39 1.68 5.82 -19.36
N LYS A 40 0.37 5.58 -19.36
CA LYS A 40 -0.58 6.16 -18.39
C LYS A 40 -0.22 5.85 -16.94
N ASN A 41 0.31 4.67 -16.65
CA ASN A 41 0.76 4.32 -15.31
C ASN A 41 1.94 5.21 -14.85
N LEU A 42 2.88 5.51 -15.75
CA LEU A 42 3.99 6.40 -15.44
C LEU A 42 3.55 7.86 -15.31
N GLU A 43 2.62 8.29 -16.17
CA GLU A 43 2.01 9.62 -16.10
C GLU A 43 1.24 9.82 -14.80
N LEU A 44 0.45 8.82 -14.37
CA LEU A 44 -0.24 8.83 -13.08
C LEU A 44 0.76 8.92 -11.92
N ARG A 45 1.82 8.11 -11.93
CA ARG A 45 2.87 8.16 -10.92
C ARG A 45 3.51 9.55 -10.83
N HIS A 46 3.80 10.17 -11.98
CA HIS A 46 4.33 11.52 -12.05
C HIS A 46 3.36 12.54 -11.43
N GLN A 47 2.07 12.50 -11.83
CA GLN A 47 1.04 13.38 -11.29
C GLN A 47 0.90 13.25 -9.78
N MET A 48 0.82 12.02 -9.27
CA MET A 48 0.77 11.76 -7.82
C MET A 48 1.99 12.35 -7.09
N THR A 49 3.19 12.15 -7.63
CA THR A 49 4.41 12.69 -7.05
C THR A 49 4.39 14.23 -7.00
N MET A 50 3.93 14.87 -8.05
CA MET A 50 3.81 16.33 -8.10
C MET A 50 2.76 16.86 -7.14
N GLU A 51 1.62 16.19 -7.00
CA GLU A 51 0.58 16.59 -6.04
C GLU A 51 1.06 16.45 -4.59
N VAL A 52 1.77 15.37 -4.26
CA VAL A 52 2.37 15.21 -2.94
C VAL A 52 3.34 16.34 -2.62
N ARG A 53 4.22 16.72 -3.56
CA ARG A 53 5.13 17.85 -3.37
C ARG A 53 4.40 19.15 -3.12
N ARG A 54 3.40 19.48 -3.96
CA ARG A 54 2.60 20.70 -3.78
C ARG A 54 1.87 20.74 -2.45
N TYR A 55 1.28 19.61 -2.06
CA TYR A 55 0.55 19.48 -0.81
C TYR A 55 1.46 19.68 0.41
N LEU A 56 2.60 18.99 0.47
CA LEU A 56 3.54 19.10 1.58
C LEU A 56 4.22 20.47 1.63
N ASP A 57 4.58 21.04 0.48
CA ASP A 57 5.09 22.42 0.37
C ASP A 57 4.09 23.43 0.93
N SER A 58 2.80 23.29 0.59
CA SER A 58 1.74 24.16 1.12
C SER A 58 1.57 24.10 2.64
N MET A 59 2.06 23.04 3.26
CA MET A 59 2.11 22.86 4.72
C MET A 59 3.48 23.22 5.32
N ASN A 60 4.35 23.87 4.55
CA ASN A 60 5.72 24.27 4.93
C ASN A 60 6.64 23.08 5.27
N PHE A 61 6.45 21.92 4.63
CA PHE A 61 7.44 20.87 4.67
C PHE A 61 8.58 21.17 3.69
N ILE A 62 9.80 20.86 4.09
CA ILE A 62 11.01 21.03 3.29
C ILE A 62 11.43 19.68 2.72
N GLU A 63 11.56 19.57 1.40
CA GLU A 63 12.11 18.38 0.75
C GLU A 63 13.63 18.37 0.90
N VAL A 64 14.16 17.33 1.58
CA VAL A 64 15.61 17.16 1.78
C VAL A 64 16.04 15.80 1.29
N GLU A 65 16.98 15.75 0.33
CA GLU A 65 17.59 14.50 -0.12
C GLU A 65 18.61 14.01 0.91
N THR A 66 18.53 12.73 1.24
CA THR A 66 19.46 12.05 2.14
C THR A 66 20.40 11.11 1.39
N PRO A 67 21.60 10.81 1.89
CA PRO A 67 22.55 9.91 1.25
C PRO A 67 21.98 8.50 1.02
N MET A 68 22.36 7.90 -0.10
CA MET A 68 22.02 6.52 -0.46
C MET A 68 23.12 5.52 -0.09
N LEU A 69 24.38 5.94 -0.05
CA LEU A 69 25.51 5.12 0.40
C LEU A 69 25.78 5.44 1.85
N ILE A 70 25.29 4.61 2.76
CA ILE A 70 25.32 4.84 4.21
C ILE A 70 26.03 3.70 4.94
N ALA A 71 26.23 3.85 6.23
CA ALA A 71 26.57 2.73 7.10
C ALA A 71 25.31 1.89 7.36
N SER A 72 25.49 0.58 7.53
CA SER A 72 24.39 -0.32 7.91
C SER A 72 23.72 0.17 9.20
N THR A 73 22.38 0.16 9.20
CA THR A 73 21.55 0.53 10.35
C THR A 73 20.62 -0.62 10.71
N PRO A 74 20.38 -0.91 12.00
CA PRO A 74 19.54 -2.03 12.43
C PRO A 74 18.04 -1.70 12.31
N GLU A 75 17.52 -1.65 11.09
CA GLU A 75 16.10 -1.29 10.84
C GLU A 75 15.16 -2.50 10.63
N GLY A 76 15.63 -3.71 10.93
CA GLY A 76 14.78 -4.91 10.98
C GLY A 76 14.80 -5.80 9.72
N ALA A 77 15.05 -5.27 8.52
CA ALA A 77 15.30 -6.06 7.31
C ALA A 77 16.81 -6.30 7.12
N ARG A 78 17.16 -7.15 6.14
CA ARG A 78 18.56 -7.26 5.71
C ARG A 78 18.89 -6.13 4.75
N ASP A 79 20.13 -5.64 4.84
CA ASP A 79 20.63 -4.58 3.97
C ASP A 79 21.17 -5.14 2.65
N PHE A 80 20.92 -4.43 1.56
CA PHE A 80 21.75 -4.55 0.38
C PHE A 80 23.05 -3.81 0.61
N VAL A 81 24.20 -4.45 0.32
CA VAL A 81 25.52 -3.88 0.55
C VAL A 81 26.26 -3.63 -0.75
N VAL A 82 27.02 -2.54 -0.77
CA VAL A 82 27.86 -2.14 -1.90
C VAL A 82 29.33 -2.16 -1.43
N PRO A 83 30.22 -2.97 -2.04
CA PRO A 83 31.62 -3.00 -1.67
C PRO A 83 32.30 -1.63 -1.87
N SER A 84 33.08 -1.19 -0.89
CA SER A 84 33.91 0.01 -1.03
C SER A 84 35.20 -0.31 -1.78
N ARG A 85 35.40 0.33 -2.94
CA ARG A 85 36.66 0.21 -3.69
C ARG A 85 37.81 0.90 -2.98
N MET A 86 37.54 1.99 -2.25
CA MET A 86 38.54 2.79 -1.57
C MET A 86 39.02 2.15 -0.26
N ASN A 87 38.15 1.36 0.38
CA ASN A 87 38.44 0.73 1.67
C ASN A 87 38.20 -0.79 1.55
N PRO A 88 39.24 -1.58 1.19
CA PRO A 88 39.09 -3.03 1.04
C PRO A 88 38.53 -3.68 2.31
N GLY A 89 37.52 -4.57 2.13
CA GLY A 89 36.85 -5.25 3.25
C GLY A 89 35.74 -4.44 3.93
N GLN A 90 35.51 -3.20 3.50
CA GLN A 90 34.39 -2.38 3.99
C GLN A 90 33.28 -2.28 2.93
N PHE A 91 32.05 -2.01 3.41
CA PHE A 91 30.84 -1.94 2.58
C PHE A 91 30.00 -0.72 2.97
N TYR A 92 29.38 -0.13 1.97
CA TYR A 92 28.23 0.72 2.18
C TYR A 92 26.96 -0.13 2.24
N ALA A 93 25.95 0.33 2.94
CA ALA A 93 24.59 -0.22 2.88
C ALA A 93 23.69 0.72 2.09
N LEU A 94 22.67 0.16 1.41
CA LEU A 94 21.57 0.93 0.84
C LEU A 94 20.48 1.11 1.90
N PRO A 95 19.87 2.30 2.03
CA PRO A 95 18.95 2.60 3.12
C PRO A 95 17.64 1.80 2.99
N GLN A 96 17.20 1.22 4.09
CA GLN A 96 15.87 0.62 4.23
C GLN A 96 14.79 1.70 4.36
N SER A 97 15.14 2.82 4.96
CA SER A 97 14.43 4.08 5.04
C SER A 97 15.43 5.20 5.43
N PRO A 98 15.08 6.49 5.30
CA PRO A 98 15.94 7.59 5.75
C PRO A 98 15.84 7.84 7.27
N GLN A 99 15.57 6.84 8.09
CA GLN A 99 15.21 6.96 9.50
C GLN A 99 16.24 7.74 10.33
N LEU A 100 17.51 7.43 10.21
CA LEU A 100 18.58 8.12 10.93
C LEU A 100 18.68 9.59 10.51
N PHE A 101 18.62 9.84 9.21
CA PHE A 101 18.80 11.20 8.67
C PHE A 101 17.64 12.11 9.02
N LYS A 102 16.40 11.63 8.95
CA LYS A 102 15.24 12.45 9.33
C LYS A 102 15.24 12.79 10.83
N GLN A 103 15.70 11.88 11.70
CA GLN A 103 15.91 12.18 13.11
C GLN A 103 16.97 13.28 13.30
N LEU A 104 18.10 13.20 12.56
CA LEU A 104 19.13 14.25 12.61
C LEU A 104 18.59 15.58 12.08
N LEU A 105 17.75 15.58 11.06
CA LEU A 105 17.10 16.79 10.56
C LEU A 105 16.18 17.42 11.61
N MET A 106 15.39 16.62 12.34
CA MET A 106 14.57 17.13 13.45
C MET A 106 15.44 17.77 14.56
N VAL A 107 16.52 17.10 14.96
CA VAL A 107 17.49 17.64 15.93
C VAL A 107 18.16 18.93 15.40
N SER A 108 18.32 19.04 14.09
CA SER A 108 18.94 20.22 13.45
C SER A 108 17.93 21.38 13.20
N GLY A 109 16.69 21.24 13.67
CA GLY A 109 15.67 22.30 13.57
C GLY A 109 14.89 22.32 12.26
N PHE A 110 14.90 21.23 11.48
CA PHE A 110 14.01 21.07 10.33
C PHE A 110 12.67 20.50 10.81
N ASP A 111 11.81 21.34 11.35
CA ASP A 111 10.59 20.92 12.05
C ASP A 111 9.58 20.19 11.17
N ARG A 112 9.67 20.32 9.85
CA ARG A 112 8.82 19.65 8.86
C ARG A 112 9.66 19.24 7.68
N TYR A 113 9.94 17.96 7.61
CA TYR A 113 10.74 17.34 6.55
C TYR A 113 9.89 16.39 5.74
N PHE A 114 10.16 16.30 4.44
CA PHE A 114 9.74 15.16 3.63
C PHE A 114 10.78 14.81 2.56
N GLN A 115 10.64 13.61 2.02
CA GLN A 115 11.41 13.16 0.87
C GLN A 115 10.62 12.10 0.09
N ILE A 116 10.72 12.13 -1.24
CA ILE A 116 10.27 11.02 -2.09
C ILE A 116 11.50 10.17 -2.39
N VAL A 117 11.71 9.13 -1.62
CA VAL A 117 12.99 8.42 -1.49
C VAL A 117 12.90 6.98 -1.96
N LYS A 118 13.96 6.49 -2.59
CA LYS A 118 14.17 5.07 -2.85
C LYS A 118 14.59 4.36 -1.57
N CYS A 119 13.95 3.23 -1.30
CA CYS A 119 14.24 2.36 -0.16
C CYS A 119 14.52 0.95 -0.64
N PHE A 120 15.35 0.23 0.09
CA PHE A 120 15.85 -1.08 -0.28
C PHE A 120 15.73 -2.04 0.90
N ARG A 121 15.14 -3.22 0.68
CA ARG A 121 15.03 -4.26 1.71
C ARG A 121 15.26 -5.62 1.10
N ASP A 122 16.24 -6.34 1.59
CA ASP A 122 16.53 -7.71 1.18
C ASP A 122 15.63 -8.67 1.98
N GLU A 123 14.39 -8.76 1.54
CA GLU A 123 13.34 -9.60 2.11
C GLU A 123 12.73 -10.51 1.04
N ASP A 124 11.99 -11.53 1.47
CA ASP A 124 11.26 -12.41 0.57
C ASP A 124 10.23 -11.63 -0.26
N LEU A 125 10.26 -11.86 -1.56
CA LEU A 125 9.34 -11.23 -2.50
C LEU A 125 7.91 -11.72 -2.26
N ARG A 126 6.97 -10.78 -2.30
CA ARG A 126 5.53 -11.05 -2.29
C ARG A 126 4.88 -10.29 -3.44
N ALA A 127 3.62 -10.59 -3.72
CA ALA A 127 2.89 -9.94 -4.81
C ALA A 127 2.86 -8.40 -4.70
N ASP A 128 2.91 -7.88 -3.48
CA ASP A 128 2.84 -6.45 -3.13
C ASP A 128 4.18 -5.86 -2.63
N ARG A 129 5.27 -6.67 -2.60
CA ARG A 129 6.58 -6.25 -2.08
C ARG A 129 7.67 -6.41 -3.10
N GLN A 130 8.44 -5.34 -3.27
CA GLN A 130 9.63 -5.30 -4.10
C GLN A 130 10.85 -4.98 -3.25
N PRO A 131 12.05 -5.50 -3.62
CA PRO A 131 13.29 -5.23 -2.88
C PRO A 131 13.71 -3.75 -2.99
N GLU A 132 13.31 -3.08 -4.05
CA GLU A 132 13.46 -1.64 -4.27
C GLU A 132 12.06 -1.02 -4.44
N PHE A 133 11.75 -0.01 -3.64
CA PHE A 133 10.49 0.72 -3.70
C PHE A 133 10.67 2.20 -3.38
N THR A 134 9.64 2.99 -3.63
CA THR A 134 9.66 4.42 -3.33
C THR A 134 8.74 4.71 -2.15
N GLN A 135 9.24 5.44 -1.15
CA GLN A 135 8.46 5.98 -0.04
C GLN A 135 8.20 7.48 -0.23
N ILE A 136 7.05 7.93 0.23
CA ILE A 136 6.83 9.30 0.65
C ILE A 136 7.13 9.29 2.14
N ASP A 137 8.29 9.79 2.51
CA ASP A 137 8.75 9.82 3.89
C ASP A 137 8.58 11.22 4.45
N CYS A 138 7.97 11.33 5.63
CA CYS A 138 7.70 12.60 6.29
C CYS A 138 8.07 12.48 7.76
N GLU A 139 8.57 13.58 8.33
CA GLU A 139 8.80 13.71 9.76
C GLU A 139 8.46 15.13 10.19
N MET A 140 7.87 15.29 11.38
CA MET A 140 7.66 16.61 11.96
C MET A 140 7.81 16.59 13.46
N SER A 141 8.29 17.72 14.00
CA SER A 141 8.45 17.98 15.42
C SER A 141 7.50 19.07 15.90
N PHE A 142 7.40 19.23 17.23
CA PHE A 142 6.59 20.25 17.90
C PHE A 142 5.11 20.23 17.48
N VAL A 143 4.54 19.03 17.33
CA VAL A 143 3.13 18.84 17.04
C VAL A 143 2.38 18.60 18.33
N GLU A 144 1.42 19.48 18.62
CA GLU A 144 0.46 19.21 19.67
C GLU A 144 -0.65 18.32 19.13
N LEU A 145 -0.91 17.23 19.82
CA LEU A 145 -2.08 16.41 19.56
C LEU A 145 -3.26 17.04 20.32
N THR A 146 -4.20 17.58 19.55
CA THR A 146 -5.40 18.23 20.11
C THR A 146 -6.35 17.26 20.78
N GLU A 147 -6.22 15.97 20.47
CA GLU A 147 -7.03 14.90 21.04
C GLU A 147 -6.13 13.79 21.62
N ALA A 148 -6.54 13.24 22.76
CA ALA A 148 -5.89 12.07 23.31
C ALA A 148 -6.06 10.86 22.36
N PHE A 149 -5.01 10.11 22.15
CA PHE A 149 -5.13 8.85 21.40
C PHE A 149 -6.12 7.92 22.10
N PRO A 150 -7.13 7.40 21.40
CA PRO A 150 -8.02 6.41 21.98
C PRO A 150 -7.21 5.16 22.35
N ARG A 151 -7.39 4.69 23.56
CA ARG A 151 -6.78 3.44 24.03
C ARG A 151 -7.82 2.35 23.97
N MET A 152 -7.52 1.29 23.25
CA MET A 152 -8.36 0.13 23.10
C MET A 152 -7.58 -1.12 23.53
N THR A 153 -8.22 -2.00 24.28
CA THR A 153 -7.60 -3.28 24.61
C THR A 153 -7.59 -4.18 23.37
N TRP A 154 -6.66 -5.13 23.30
CA TRP A 154 -6.68 -6.13 22.24
C TRP A 154 -8.01 -6.90 22.20
N HIS A 155 -8.56 -7.21 23.36
CA HIS A 155 -9.85 -7.90 23.47
C HIS A 155 -10.98 -7.09 22.84
N ASP A 156 -11.04 -5.80 23.11
CA ASP A 156 -12.07 -4.91 22.55
C ASP A 156 -11.87 -4.73 21.04
N ALA A 157 -10.64 -4.59 20.58
CA ALA A 157 -10.32 -4.50 19.16
C ALA A 157 -10.81 -5.74 18.39
N MET A 158 -10.54 -6.93 18.92
CA MET A 158 -11.01 -8.19 18.33
C MET A 158 -12.53 -8.34 18.45
N LYS A 159 -13.12 -7.97 19.58
CA LYS A 159 -14.56 -8.09 19.82
C LYS A 159 -15.39 -7.18 18.92
N TYR A 160 -15.00 -5.91 18.81
CA TYR A 160 -15.81 -4.91 18.10
C TYR A 160 -15.42 -4.74 16.63
N TYR A 161 -14.22 -5.13 16.24
CA TYR A 161 -13.71 -4.89 14.88
C TYR A 161 -13.13 -6.12 14.19
N GLY A 162 -12.90 -7.20 14.92
CA GLY A 162 -12.30 -8.43 14.38
C GLY A 162 -10.85 -8.27 13.91
N SER A 163 -10.15 -7.25 14.38
CA SER A 163 -8.78 -6.93 13.98
C SER A 163 -8.01 -6.31 15.15
N ASP A 164 -6.73 -6.64 15.26
CA ASP A 164 -5.79 -6.02 16.21
C ASP A 164 -5.35 -4.59 15.78
N LYS A 165 -5.75 -4.17 14.59
CA LYS A 165 -5.49 -2.83 14.01
C LYS A 165 -6.77 -2.25 13.40
N PRO A 166 -7.79 -1.95 14.23
CA PRO A 166 -9.08 -1.52 13.73
C PRO A 166 -9.02 -0.11 13.14
N ASP A 167 -9.71 0.08 12.02
CA ASP A 167 -10.04 1.41 11.53
C ASP A 167 -11.34 1.89 12.17
N THR A 168 -11.21 2.73 13.18
CA THR A 168 -12.36 3.22 13.98
C THR A 168 -13.11 4.40 13.34
N ARG A 169 -12.64 4.91 12.20
CA ARG A 169 -13.21 6.10 11.54
C ARG A 169 -14.62 5.90 11.01
N PHE A 170 -14.98 4.67 10.71
CA PHE A 170 -16.26 4.36 10.06
C PHE A 170 -17.40 4.06 11.04
N GLY A 171 -17.12 3.83 12.31
CA GLY A 171 -18.12 3.52 13.32
C GLY A 171 -18.96 2.26 13.01
N MET A 172 -18.36 1.28 12.30
CA MET A 172 -18.98 0.00 11.97
C MET A 172 -18.46 -1.09 12.91
N GLU A 173 -18.96 -1.06 14.14
CA GLU A 173 -18.62 -2.07 15.15
C GLU A 173 -19.42 -3.36 14.93
N PHE A 174 -18.84 -4.49 15.32
CA PHE A 174 -19.55 -5.75 15.35
C PHE A 174 -20.61 -5.74 16.47
N VAL A 175 -21.79 -6.18 16.12
CA VAL A 175 -22.88 -6.42 17.06
C VAL A 175 -23.06 -7.93 17.20
N GLU A 176 -23.04 -8.43 18.44
CA GLU A 176 -23.34 -9.83 18.71
C GLU A 176 -24.79 -10.14 18.45
N LEU A 177 -25.06 -11.19 17.70
CA LEU A 177 -26.40 -11.59 17.24
C LEU A 177 -26.78 -13.00 17.70
N MET A 178 -26.03 -13.59 18.64
CA MET A 178 -26.25 -14.97 19.11
C MET A 178 -27.67 -15.19 19.60
N ASP A 179 -28.15 -14.33 20.50
CA ASP A 179 -29.47 -14.45 21.13
C ASP A 179 -30.63 -14.24 20.15
N ILE A 180 -30.36 -13.58 19.02
CA ILE A 180 -31.37 -13.22 18.02
C ILE A 180 -31.43 -14.24 16.89
N MET A 181 -30.30 -14.82 16.51
CA MET A 181 -30.16 -15.58 15.26
C MET A 181 -30.00 -17.09 15.47
N LYS A 182 -29.54 -17.55 16.65
CA LYS A 182 -29.32 -18.97 16.95
C LYS A 182 -30.60 -19.62 17.43
N GLY A 183 -30.83 -20.87 17.06
CA GLY A 183 -31.97 -21.67 17.52
C GLY A 183 -33.26 -21.52 16.69
N HIS A 184 -33.17 -20.89 15.52
CA HIS A 184 -34.32 -20.67 14.62
C HIS A 184 -34.37 -21.61 13.40
N GLY A 185 -33.60 -22.69 13.42
CA GLY A 185 -33.63 -23.73 12.39
C GLY A 185 -32.81 -23.42 11.13
N PHE A 186 -31.94 -22.39 11.15
CA PHE A 186 -31.00 -22.13 10.08
C PHE A 186 -29.64 -22.72 10.45
N GLY A 187 -29.33 -23.88 9.87
CA GLY A 187 -28.20 -24.70 10.25
C GLY A 187 -26.83 -23.97 10.31
N VAL A 188 -26.63 -22.95 9.50
CA VAL A 188 -25.39 -22.15 9.52
C VAL A 188 -25.27 -21.35 10.82
N PHE A 189 -26.38 -20.80 11.32
CA PHE A 189 -26.40 -20.04 12.57
C PHE A 189 -26.48 -20.95 13.78
N ASP A 190 -27.25 -22.03 13.67
CA ASP A 190 -27.43 -22.96 14.80
C ASP A 190 -26.14 -23.71 15.16
N SER A 191 -25.27 -23.96 14.19
CA SER A 191 -23.96 -24.59 14.40
C SER A 191 -22.82 -23.62 14.71
N ALA A 192 -23.06 -22.32 14.65
CA ALA A 192 -22.01 -21.32 14.85
C ALA A 192 -21.65 -21.17 16.34
N GLU A 193 -20.36 -21.03 16.63
CA GLU A 193 -19.84 -20.68 17.97
C GLU A 193 -20.05 -19.19 18.27
N TYR A 194 -20.01 -18.36 17.24
CA TYR A 194 -20.23 -16.92 17.33
C TYR A 194 -20.97 -16.40 16.10
N ILE A 195 -21.94 -15.52 16.29
CA ILE A 195 -22.67 -14.82 15.25
C ILE A 195 -22.55 -13.33 15.53
N GLY A 196 -21.83 -12.63 14.66
CA GLY A 196 -21.68 -11.18 14.68
C GLY A 196 -22.04 -10.57 13.33
N GLY A 197 -22.45 -9.34 13.36
CA GLY A 197 -22.79 -8.58 12.16
C GLY A 197 -22.36 -7.13 12.27
N ILE A 198 -22.34 -6.43 11.14
CA ILE A 198 -22.14 -4.98 11.08
C ILE A 198 -23.36 -4.31 10.49
N CYS A 199 -23.65 -3.09 10.95
CA CYS A 199 -24.67 -2.24 10.34
C CYS A 199 -24.01 -1.25 9.38
N ALA A 200 -24.14 -1.49 8.08
CA ALA A 200 -23.68 -0.56 7.05
C ALA A 200 -24.76 0.51 6.81
N LYS A 201 -24.68 1.62 7.55
CA LYS A 201 -25.65 2.73 7.45
C LYS A 201 -25.73 3.26 6.01
N GLY A 202 -26.94 3.40 5.48
CA GLY A 202 -27.19 3.87 4.13
C GLY A 202 -27.02 2.82 3.01
N ALA A 203 -26.65 1.57 3.33
CA ALA A 203 -26.49 0.52 2.33
C ALA A 203 -27.81 -0.19 1.94
N ALA A 204 -28.91 0.11 2.59
CA ALA A 204 -30.24 -0.44 2.23
C ALA A 204 -30.64 -0.13 0.77
N VAL A 205 -30.13 0.97 0.21
CA VAL A 205 -30.37 1.39 -1.18
C VAL A 205 -29.55 0.60 -2.22
N TYR A 206 -28.63 -0.26 -1.80
CA TYR A 206 -27.79 -1.03 -2.73
C TYR A 206 -28.62 -1.93 -3.61
N THR A 207 -28.34 -1.89 -4.90
CA THR A 207 -28.96 -2.76 -5.89
C THR A 207 -28.52 -4.21 -5.71
N ARG A 208 -29.27 -5.15 -6.27
CA ARG A 208 -28.90 -6.57 -6.27
C ARG A 208 -27.49 -6.78 -6.84
N LYS A 209 -27.16 -6.10 -7.93
CA LYS A 209 -25.83 -6.19 -8.55
C LYS A 209 -24.69 -5.75 -7.61
N GLN A 210 -24.92 -4.72 -6.80
CA GLN A 210 -23.92 -4.25 -5.81
C GLN A 210 -23.76 -5.26 -4.67
N LEU A 211 -24.83 -5.87 -4.20
CA LEU A 211 -24.78 -6.91 -3.16
C LEU A 211 -24.13 -8.20 -3.65
N ASP A 212 -24.38 -8.59 -4.89
CA ASP A 212 -23.71 -9.72 -5.52
C ASP A 212 -22.22 -9.45 -5.67
N ALA A 213 -21.82 -8.23 -6.06
CA ALA A 213 -20.40 -7.83 -6.13
C ALA A 213 -19.72 -7.82 -4.76
N LEU A 214 -20.41 -7.42 -3.68
CA LEU A 214 -19.89 -7.54 -2.31
C LEU A 214 -19.72 -9.00 -1.89
N THR A 215 -20.68 -9.86 -2.25
CA THR A 215 -20.60 -11.30 -1.99
C THR A 215 -19.39 -11.93 -2.69
N ASP A 216 -19.14 -11.55 -3.95
CA ASP A 216 -17.97 -12.01 -4.70
C ASP A 216 -16.67 -11.44 -4.11
N PHE A 217 -16.68 -10.20 -3.63
CA PHE A 217 -15.53 -9.58 -2.96
C PHE A 217 -15.14 -10.34 -1.69
N VAL A 218 -16.07 -10.65 -0.80
CA VAL A 218 -15.75 -11.35 0.47
C VAL A 218 -15.33 -12.81 0.25
N ARG A 219 -15.71 -13.42 -0.88
CA ARG A 219 -15.30 -14.78 -1.25
C ARG A 219 -13.89 -14.88 -1.84
N ARG A 220 -13.24 -13.76 -2.12
CA ARG A 220 -11.86 -13.78 -2.66
C ARG A 220 -10.91 -14.52 -1.71
N PRO A 221 -9.92 -15.26 -2.24
CA PRO A 221 -8.99 -16.04 -1.42
C PRO A 221 -8.28 -15.23 -0.32
N GLN A 222 -8.05 -13.94 -0.57
CA GLN A 222 -7.41 -13.02 0.38
C GLN A 222 -8.29 -12.71 1.60
N ILE A 223 -9.63 -12.79 1.46
CA ILE A 223 -10.61 -12.54 2.53
C ILE A 223 -11.11 -13.85 3.11
N GLY A 224 -11.38 -14.85 2.26
CA GLY A 224 -11.65 -16.22 2.64
C GLY A 224 -13.03 -16.49 3.22
N ALA A 225 -13.99 -15.57 3.10
CA ALA A 225 -15.36 -15.82 3.55
C ALA A 225 -16.08 -16.80 2.62
N LYS A 226 -16.89 -17.69 3.19
CA LYS A 226 -17.72 -18.64 2.40
C LYS A 226 -18.88 -17.98 1.70
N GLY A 227 -19.32 -16.83 2.18
CA GLY A 227 -20.46 -16.08 1.65
C GLY A 227 -20.78 -14.86 2.50
N MET A 228 -21.84 -14.17 2.14
CA MET A 228 -22.37 -13.02 2.86
C MET A 228 -23.89 -13.21 3.10
N VAL A 229 -24.31 -13.05 4.33
CA VAL A 229 -25.72 -12.97 4.69
C VAL A 229 -26.04 -11.51 5.01
N TYR A 230 -27.15 -11.00 4.52
CA TYR A 230 -27.55 -9.61 4.78
C TYR A 230 -29.07 -9.50 4.95
N ALA A 231 -29.48 -8.52 5.74
CA ALA A 231 -30.86 -8.06 5.86
C ALA A 231 -30.91 -6.58 5.49
N ARG A 232 -32.08 -6.13 5.01
CA ARG A 232 -32.36 -4.70 4.78
C ARG A 232 -33.45 -4.28 5.77
N VAL A 233 -33.21 -3.16 6.41
CA VAL A 233 -34.14 -2.51 7.33
C VAL A 233 -34.49 -1.14 6.77
#